data_2799354759d47ee8a17332644026116d
#
_entry.id   2799354759d47ee8a17332644026116d
#
_cell.length_a   1.000
_cell.length_b   1.000
_cell.length_c   1.000
_cell.angle_alpha   90.00
_cell.angle_beta   90.00
_cell.angle_gamma   90.00
#
_symmetry.space_group_name_H-M   'P 1'
#
loop_
_entity.id
_entity.type
_entity.pdbx_description
1 polymer ?
#
loop_
_entity_poly.entity_id
_entity_poly.type
_entity_poly.pdbx_seq_one_letter_code
_entity_poly.pdbx_strand_id
1 'polypeptide(L)'
;MGGAGGHGGAASVGTGGSGGAGGDGFGFVGAGGNGGNAGTGVGVNGANGGNGGSATGALAAVGGAGAAGGDATSGTGGFGGAGGSAGGLIFALGGAGAAGGDASTGIGGPGGPGGTGTASSPFGIAIAIGGAGAQGGAGTSGGSGGAGGDGVFEGIAVLGLGFGGAAGAGGAATGDGATGGAGGFGGAGASLANFLGFSVLHGGAGGAGGTATGTGGNGGAGGGGGLSSPVILGIGIGGAGGDGGGALGVLGGMGGDGGDGGEAVAVGIAVGGSGGAGGTAPTGNGGAGGNGGEALGLVGLGGNGGNAGTGFGANTGGNGGDTTIVVNGMLAPSVLGYGGNGGNGVNGGAGGTGGNAGVFGAPGQNGLP
;
A
#
# COMPACT_ATOMS: atom_id res chain seq x y z
N MET A 1 11.46 2.25 26.63
CA MET A 1 10.19 1.69 26.14
C MET A 1 9.07 2.67 26.45
N GLY A 2 8.19 2.96 25.47
CA GLY A 2 6.97 3.73 25.68
C GLY A 2 5.88 2.91 26.36
N GLY A 3 5.06 3.55 27.17
CA GLY A 3 3.88 2.91 27.76
C GLY A 3 2.74 2.76 26.76
N ALA A 4 1.91 1.73 26.89
CA ALA A 4 0.72 1.58 26.06
C ALA A 4 -0.31 2.68 26.32
N GLY A 5 -1.04 3.08 25.28
CA GLY A 5 -2.18 4.00 25.40
C GLY A 5 -3.34 3.36 26.17
N GLY A 6 -4.07 4.17 26.91
CA GLY A 6 -5.27 3.71 27.59
C GLY A 6 -6.43 3.45 26.62
N HIS A 7 -7.26 2.44 26.90
CA HIS A 7 -8.46 2.19 26.11
C HIS A 7 -9.51 3.29 26.30
N GLY A 8 -10.25 3.58 25.27
CA GLY A 8 -11.42 4.45 25.31
C GLY A 8 -12.53 3.84 26.18
N GLY A 9 -13.26 4.67 26.89
CA GLY A 9 -14.38 4.23 27.75
C GLY A 9 -15.58 3.79 26.92
N ALA A 10 -16.28 2.71 27.35
CA ALA A 10 -17.52 2.30 26.73
C ALA A 10 -18.66 3.26 27.05
N ALA A 11 -19.59 3.48 26.11
CA ALA A 11 -20.80 4.26 26.26
C ALA A 11 -22.03 3.39 26.00
N SER A 12 -23.00 3.38 26.92
CA SER A 12 -24.28 2.71 26.75
C SER A 12 -25.23 3.48 25.82
N VAL A 13 -25.02 4.77 25.68
CA VAL A 13 -25.72 5.67 24.75
C VAL A 13 -24.69 6.63 24.17
N GLY A 14 -24.65 6.73 22.83
CA GLY A 14 -23.71 7.60 22.13
C GLY A 14 -22.40 6.93 21.73
N THR A 15 -21.44 7.73 21.33
CA THR A 15 -20.12 7.27 20.86
C THR A 15 -19.22 6.91 22.03
N GLY A 16 -18.54 5.76 21.95
CA GLY A 16 -17.48 5.38 22.89
C GLY A 16 -16.34 6.40 22.91
N GLY A 17 -15.49 6.34 23.92
CA GLY A 17 -14.29 7.19 23.99
C GLY A 17 -13.23 6.76 22.98
N SER A 18 -12.46 7.72 22.46
CA SER A 18 -11.28 7.41 21.64
C SER A 18 -10.18 6.72 22.44
N GLY A 19 -9.43 5.83 21.80
CA GLY A 19 -8.24 5.24 22.39
C GLY A 19 -7.13 6.26 22.60
N GLY A 20 -6.36 6.09 23.66
CA GLY A 20 -5.19 6.93 23.96
C GLY A 20 -4.00 6.56 23.06
N ALA A 21 -3.16 7.54 22.73
CA ALA A 21 -1.92 7.25 22.01
C ALA A 21 -0.92 6.47 22.90
N GLY A 22 -0.13 5.61 22.26
CA GLY A 22 1.03 4.97 22.89
C GLY A 22 2.12 5.99 23.22
N GLY A 23 2.88 5.76 24.27
CA GLY A 23 4.00 6.61 24.66
C GLY A 23 5.24 6.37 23.80
N ASP A 24 6.06 7.40 23.65
CA ASP A 24 7.31 7.28 22.89
C ASP A 24 8.37 6.50 23.67
N GLY A 25 9.24 5.81 22.91
CA GLY A 25 10.33 5.01 23.46
C GLY A 25 11.70 5.55 23.07
N PHE A 26 12.56 5.76 24.04
CA PHE A 26 13.94 6.21 23.84
C PHE A 26 14.92 5.26 24.48
N GLY A 27 16.17 5.11 23.95
CA GLY A 27 17.22 4.32 24.54
C GLY A 27 18.23 3.74 23.57
N PHE A 28 19.06 2.82 24.04
CA PHE A 28 19.96 2.05 23.15
C PHE A 28 19.15 1.21 22.16
N VAL A 29 18.11 0.58 22.65
CA VAL A 29 17.02 0.00 21.85
C VAL A 29 15.73 0.72 22.25
N GLY A 30 15.15 1.47 21.33
CA GLY A 30 13.89 2.19 21.52
C GLY A 30 12.69 1.31 21.14
N ALA A 31 11.62 1.34 21.93
CA ALA A 31 10.35 0.75 21.54
C ALA A 31 9.20 1.69 21.93
N GLY A 32 8.40 2.07 20.95
CA GLY A 32 7.17 2.83 21.15
C GLY A 32 6.08 1.96 21.78
N GLY A 33 5.21 2.56 22.58
CA GLY A 33 4.04 1.89 23.13
C GLY A 33 2.92 1.77 22.11
N ASN A 34 2.10 0.73 22.20
CA ASN A 34 0.93 0.57 21.34
C ASN A 34 -0.16 1.60 21.70
N GLY A 35 -0.96 2.00 20.71
CA GLY A 35 -2.17 2.78 20.92
C GLY A 35 -3.22 1.97 21.73
N GLY A 36 -4.14 2.68 22.37
CA GLY A 36 -5.29 2.07 23.05
C GLY A 36 -6.48 1.93 22.10
N ASN A 37 -7.24 0.85 22.22
CA ASN A 37 -8.43 0.63 21.39
C ASN A 37 -9.51 1.69 21.66
N ALA A 38 -10.32 1.98 20.65
CA ALA A 38 -11.53 2.76 20.83
C ALA A 38 -12.49 2.07 21.80
N GLY A 39 -13.25 2.86 22.52
CA GLY A 39 -14.32 2.35 23.37
C GLY A 39 -15.55 1.93 22.55
N THR A 40 -16.26 0.92 23.03
CA THR A 40 -17.53 0.50 22.42
C THR A 40 -18.65 1.51 22.73
N GLY A 41 -19.57 1.70 21.78
CA GLY A 41 -20.74 2.55 21.97
C GLY A 41 -21.82 2.23 20.93
N VAL A 42 -23.05 2.63 21.21
CA VAL A 42 -24.19 2.52 20.27
C VAL A 42 -24.44 3.84 19.54
N GLY A 43 -23.40 4.64 19.40
CA GLY A 43 -23.46 5.95 18.75
C GLY A 43 -23.60 5.88 17.24
N VAL A 44 -23.98 7.01 16.67
CA VAL A 44 -24.04 7.17 15.21
C VAL A 44 -22.68 6.91 14.60
N ASN A 45 -21.60 7.43 15.18
CA ASN A 45 -20.23 7.25 14.70
C ASN A 45 -19.40 6.40 15.67
N GLY A 46 -18.46 5.63 15.15
CA GLY A 46 -17.45 4.93 15.91
C GLY A 46 -16.38 5.88 16.46
N ALA A 47 -15.79 5.54 17.60
CA ALA A 47 -14.67 6.27 18.16
C ALA A 47 -13.35 5.88 17.49
N ASN A 48 -12.37 6.77 17.43
CA ASN A 48 -11.07 6.49 16.80
C ASN A 48 -10.18 5.64 17.72
N GLY A 49 -9.43 4.72 17.12
CA GLY A 49 -8.33 4.04 17.77
C GLY A 49 -7.16 4.98 18.06
N GLY A 50 -6.38 4.68 19.09
CA GLY A 50 -5.18 5.43 19.43
C GLY A 50 -4.02 5.13 18.50
N ASN A 51 -3.17 6.11 18.24
CA ASN A 51 -1.94 5.93 17.46
C ASN A 51 -0.87 5.18 18.28
N GLY A 52 -0.02 4.44 17.63
CA GLY A 52 1.20 3.90 18.22
C GLY A 52 2.21 5.00 18.55
N GLY A 53 2.96 4.83 19.62
CA GLY A 53 4.04 5.73 20.00
C GLY A 53 5.28 5.58 19.12
N SER A 54 6.02 6.65 18.90
CA SER A 54 7.27 6.64 18.16
C SER A 54 8.41 6.04 18.97
N ALA A 55 9.46 5.57 18.30
CA ALA A 55 10.66 5.06 18.94
C ALA A 55 11.92 5.71 18.38
N THR A 56 12.88 6.00 19.26
CA THR A 56 14.23 6.40 18.86
C THR A 56 15.24 5.58 19.63
N GLY A 57 16.13 4.90 18.90
CA GLY A 57 17.15 4.02 19.46
C GLY A 57 18.54 4.32 18.94
N ALA A 58 19.55 4.32 19.84
CA ALA A 58 20.94 4.48 19.40
C ALA A 58 21.42 3.31 18.52
N LEU A 59 20.86 2.13 18.65
CA LEU A 59 21.17 0.97 17.82
C LEU A 59 19.96 0.55 16.99
N ALA A 60 18.82 0.35 17.65
CA ALA A 60 17.61 -0.16 17.02
C ALA A 60 16.36 0.54 17.57
N ALA A 61 15.33 0.68 16.73
CA ALA A 61 14.05 1.25 17.11
C ALA A 61 12.89 0.47 16.51
N VAL A 62 11.81 0.34 17.28
CA VAL A 62 10.55 -0.27 16.84
C VAL A 62 9.40 0.63 17.25
N GLY A 63 8.66 1.17 16.28
CA GLY A 63 7.44 1.97 16.50
C GLY A 63 6.31 1.12 17.08
N GLY A 64 5.48 1.71 17.92
CA GLY A 64 4.30 1.06 18.49
C GLY A 64 3.21 0.87 17.43
N ALA A 65 2.40 -0.18 17.56
CA ALA A 65 1.26 -0.37 16.67
C ALA A 65 0.12 0.61 17.00
N GLY A 66 -0.63 1.01 15.99
CA GLY A 66 -1.93 1.68 16.16
C GLY A 66 -2.96 0.74 16.82
N ALA A 67 -4.12 1.25 17.14
CA ALA A 67 -5.22 0.48 17.71
C ALA A 67 -6.50 0.66 16.90
N ALA A 68 -7.37 -0.35 16.92
CA ALA A 68 -8.57 -0.40 16.10
C ALA A 68 -9.55 0.74 16.40
N GLY A 69 -10.19 1.22 15.33
CA GLY A 69 -11.36 2.09 15.43
C GLY A 69 -12.56 1.35 15.99
N GLY A 70 -13.47 2.09 16.61
CA GLY A 70 -14.72 1.56 17.14
C GLY A 70 -15.79 1.46 16.06
N ASP A 71 -16.71 0.52 16.23
CA ASP A 71 -17.82 0.31 15.32
C ASP A 71 -18.88 1.40 15.48
N ALA A 72 -19.65 1.62 14.42
CA ALA A 72 -20.80 2.53 14.37
C ALA A 72 -22.09 1.78 14.09
N THR A 73 -23.22 2.31 14.58
CA THR A 73 -24.54 1.75 14.25
C THR A 73 -25.08 2.30 12.94
N SER A 74 -24.94 3.60 12.66
CA SER A 74 -25.56 4.23 11.49
C SER A 74 -24.75 5.34 10.81
N GLY A 75 -23.63 5.73 11.36
CA GLY A 75 -22.75 6.76 10.81
C GLY A 75 -21.50 6.20 10.20
N THR A 76 -20.36 6.76 10.57
CA THR A 76 -19.06 6.30 10.10
C THR A 76 -18.35 5.51 11.20
N GLY A 77 -17.81 4.34 10.87
CA GLY A 77 -16.92 3.60 11.74
C GLY A 77 -15.71 4.46 12.14
N GLY A 78 -15.15 4.22 13.30
CA GLY A 78 -14.01 4.96 13.80
C GLY A 78 -12.75 4.72 12.94
N PHE A 79 -11.85 5.70 12.87
CA PHE A 79 -10.57 5.54 12.21
C PHE A 79 -9.68 4.54 12.97
N GLY A 80 -9.01 3.66 12.24
CA GLY A 80 -7.90 2.90 12.81
C GLY A 80 -6.73 3.83 13.16
N GLY A 81 -6.05 3.55 14.27
CA GLY A 81 -4.88 4.30 14.70
C GLY A 81 -3.68 4.09 13.77
N ALA A 82 -2.88 5.12 13.55
CA ALA A 82 -1.63 5.01 12.80
C ALA A 82 -0.58 4.23 13.59
N GLY A 83 0.33 3.55 12.90
CA GLY A 83 1.54 3.01 13.49
C GLY A 83 2.53 4.11 13.86
N GLY A 84 3.31 3.91 14.92
CA GLY A 84 4.36 4.82 15.35
C GLY A 84 5.60 4.75 14.45
N SER A 85 6.29 5.86 14.25
CA SER A 85 7.54 5.89 13.51
C SER A 85 8.71 5.35 14.34
N ALA A 86 9.75 4.85 13.66
CA ALA A 86 10.97 4.37 14.29
C ALA A 86 12.21 5.02 13.68
N GLY A 87 13.15 5.47 14.52
CA GLY A 87 14.45 5.99 14.11
C GLY A 87 15.57 5.27 14.84
N GLY A 88 16.47 4.56 14.10
CA GLY A 88 17.59 3.81 14.65
C GLY A 88 18.85 3.93 13.82
N LEU A 89 20.00 3.60 14.41
CA LEU A 89 21.27 3.67 13.69
C LEU A 89 21.43 2.49 12.72
N ILE A 90 21.12 1.29 13.14
CA ILE A 90 21.29 0.06 12.35
C ILE A 90 19.95 -0.50 11.89
N PHE A 91 18.95 -0.49 12.77
CA PHE A 91 17.65 -1.09 12.51
C PHE A 91 16.53 -0.16 12.91
N ALA A 92 15.57 0.02 12.04
CA ALA A 92 14.35 0.76 12.31
C ALA A 92 13.14 0.03 11.71
N LEU A 93 12.12 -0.23 12.52
CA LEU A 93 10.87 -0.84 12.11
C LEU A 93 9.70 0.07 12.51
N GLY A 94 9.02 0.65 11.55
CA GLY A 94 7.77 1.38 11.75
C GLY A 94 6.67 0.47 12.30
N GLY A 95 5.84 0.99 13.18
CA GLY A 95 4.69 0.29 13.74
C GLY A 95 3.60 0.04 12.69
N ALA A 96 2.82 -1.01 12.83
CA ALA A 96 1.67 -1.24 11.96
C ALA A 96 0.51 -0.29 12.31
N GLY A 97 -0.24 0.14 11.30
CA GLY A 97 -1.56 0.74 11.48
C GLY A 97 -2.58 -0.27 12.01
N ALA A 98 -3.76 0.18 12.35
CA ALA A 98 -4.85 -0.68 12.81
C ALA A 98 -6.14 -0.48 12.02
N ALA A 99 -7.00 -1.50 12.01
CA ALA A 99 -8.22 -1.51 11.21
C ALA A 99 -9.18 -0.37 11.59
N GLY A 100 -9.89 0.13 10.59
CA GLY A 100 -11.05 0.99 10.80
C GLY A 100 -12.21 0.21 11.39
N GLY A 101 -13.09 0.88 12.12
CA GLY A 101 -14.31 0.28 12.68
C GLY A 101 -15.37 0.01 11.62
N ASP A 102 -16.20 -0.98 11.84
CA ASP A 102 -17.32 -1.30 10.98
C ASP A 102 -18.52 -0.37 11.22
N ALA A 103 -19.42 -0.26 10.24
CA ALA A 103 -20.68 0.46 10.37
C ALA A 103 -21.86 -0.41 9.93
N SER A 104 -22.85 -0.62 10.79
CA SER A 104 -23.99 -1.50 10.47
C SER A 104 -24.84 -0.96 9.33
N THR A 105 -25.10 0.35 9.27
CA THR A 105 -25.91 1.00 8.22
C THR A 105 -25.26 2.27 7.68
N GLY A 106 -23.97 2.45 7.87
CA GLY A 106 -23.21 3.64 7.46
C GLY A 106 -21.97 3.33 6.67
N ILE A 107 -20.98 4.17 6.78
CA ILE A 107 -19.69 4.03 6.08
C ILE A 107 -18.68 3.38 7.03
N GLY A 108 -17.98 2.33 6.58
CA GLY A 108 -16.86 1.76 7.33
C GLY A 108 -15.77 2.80 7.59
N GLY A 109 -15.12 2.74 8.74
CA GLY A 109 -14.01 3.61 9.09
C GLY A 109 -12.75 3.31 8.25
N PRO A 110 -11.93 4.29 7.92
CA PRO A 110 -10.66 4.03 7.23
C PRO A 110 -9.65 3.31 8.14
N GLY A 111 -8.83 2.46 7.54
CA GLY A 111 -7.71 1.83 8.20
C GLY A 111 -6.58 2.83 8.49
N GLY A 112 -5.86 2.62 9.57
CA GLY A 112 -4.71 3.43 9.97
C GLY A 112 -3.49 3.16 9.08
N PRO A 113 -2.70 4.18 8.73
CA PRO A 113 -1.44 3.99 8.00
C PRO A 113 -0.37 3.33 8.88
N GLY A 114 0.59 2.67 8.23
CA GLY A 114 1.81 2.21 8.88
C GLY A 114 2.75 3.36 9.23
N GLY A 115 3.56 3.18 10.26
CA GLY A 115 4.60 4.12 10.66
C GLY A 115 5.85 3.99 9.79
N THR A 116 6.63 5.07 9.67
CA THR A 116 7.90 5.06 8.95
C THR A 116 9.01 4.41 9.76
N GLY A 117 9.92 3.68 9.08
CA GLY A 117 11.19 3.24 9.66
C GLY A 117 12.35 4.02 9.03
N THR A 118 13.17 4.68 9.85
CA THR A 118 14.35 5.43 9.38
C THR A 118 15.62 4.90 10.04
N ALA A 119 16.53 4.32 9.26
CA ALA A 119 17.84 3.88 9.76
C ALA A 119 18.95 4.81 9.25
N SER A 120 19.80 5.31 10.16
CA SER A 120 20.83 6.32 9.85
C SER A 120 22.22 5.80 10.19
N SER A 121 22.77 4.87 9.42
CA SER A 121 24.10 4.32 9.68
C SER A 121 25.20 5.13 8.98
N PRO A 122 26.15 5.70 9.71
CA PRO A 122 27.29 6.37 9.09
C PRO A 122 28.29 5.39 8.46
N PHE A 123 28.37 4.18 8.97
CA PHE A 123 29.24 3.10 8.45
C PHE A 123 28.64 1.74 8.82
N GLY A 124 28.58 0.79 7.89
CA GLY A 124 28.13 -0.56 8.15
C GLY A 124 26.81 -0.94 7.49
N ILE A 125 25.90 -1.56 8.24
CA ILE A 125 24.60 -2.02 7.75
C ILE A 125 23.50 -1.10 8.28
N ALA A 126 22.57 -0.73 7.40
CA ALA A 126 21.34 -0.02 7.76
C ALA A 126 20.13 -0.81 7.26
N ILE A 127 19.17 -1.06 8.10
CA ILE A 127 17.92 -1.75 7.77
C ILE A 127 16.74 -0.89 8.21
N ALA A 128 15.96 -0.40 7.26
CA ALA A 128 14.78 0.40 7.49
C ALA A 128 13.54 -0.30 6.93
N ILE A 129 12.53 -0.50 7.75
CA ILE A 129 11.29 -1.19 7.36
C ILE A 129 10.11 -0.30 7.75
N GLY A 130 9.28 0.04 6.79
CA GLY A 130 8.00 0.71 7.02
C GLY A 130 6.97 -0.25 7.62
N GLY A 131 6.13 0.25 8.49
CA GLY A 131 5.02 -0.52 9.05
C GLY A 131 3.92 -0.76 8.02
N ALA A 132 3.17 -1.85 8.15
CA ALA A 132 2.02 -2.12 7.30
C ALA A 132 0.86 -1.16 7.61
N GLY A 133 0.14 -0.72 6.58
CA GLY A 133 -1.17 -0.10 6.70
C GLY A 133 -2.23 -1.17 7.02
N ALA A 134 -3.37 -0.75 7.54
CA ALA A 134 -4.44 -1.67 7.94
C ALA A 134 -5.70 -1.49 7.08
N GLN A 135 -6.54 -2.49 7.06
CA GLN A 135 -7.77 -2.52 6.29
C GLN A 135 -8.80 -1.49 6.77
N GLY A 136 -9.63 -1.03 5.87
CA GLY A 136 -10.81 -0.23 6.16
C GLY A 136 -11.95 -1.10 6.72
N GLY A 137 -12.80 -0.50 7.52
CA GLY A 137 -14.00 -1.16 8.06
C GLY A 137 -15.07 -1.41 7.00
N ALA A 138 -15.90 -2.42 7.22
CA ALA A 138 -17.05 -2.72 6.40
C ALA A 138 -18.26 -1.80 6.75
N GLY A 139 -19.18 -1.64 5.80
CA GLY A 139 -20.36 -0.80 6.00
C GLY A 139 -21.37 -0.95 4.88
N THR A 140 -22.39 -0.08 4.82
CA THR A 140 -23.16 0.08 3.58
C THR A 140 -22.23 0.56 2.47
N SER A 141 -21.26 1.43 2.78
CA SER A 141 -20.07 1.70 1.94
C SER A 141 -18.83 1.32 2.71
N GLY A 142 -17.81 0.77 2.03
CA GLY A 142 -16.58 0.35 2.68
C GLY A 142 -15.65 1.53 2.99
N GLY A 143 -14.93 1.45 4.11
CA GLY A 143 -13.84 2.35 4.46
C GLY A 143 -12.57 2.07 3.65
N SER A 144 -11.75 3.08 3.39
CA SER A 144 -10.48 2.92 2.67
C SER A 144 -9.43 2.17 3.51
N GLY A 145 -8.54 1.44 2.84
CA GLY A 145 -7.35 0.88 3.48
C GLY A 145 -6.32 1.96 3.82
N GLY A 146 -5.56 1.71 4.87
CA GLY A 146 -4.44 2.54 5.28
C GLY A 146 -3.21 2.35 4.40
N ALA A 147 -2.46 3.40 4.14
CA ALA A 147 -1.20 3.32 3.39
C ALA A 147 -0.12 2.56 4.19
N GLY A 148 0.80 1.90 3.50
CA GLY A 148 2.03 1.40 4.10
C GLY A 148 2.96 2.54 4.49
N GLY A 149 3.73 2.35 5.54
CA GLY A 149 4.77 3.29 5.96
C GLY A 149 6.05 3.13 5.13
N ASP A 150 6.86 4.19 5.03
CA ASP A 150 8.10 4.15 4.28
C ASP A 150 9.23 3.50 5.08
N GLY A 151 10.12 2.78 4.36
CA GLY A 151 11.41 2.33 4.89
C GLY A 151 12.53 3.17 4.28
N VAL A 152 13.08 4.12 5.04
CA VAL A 152 14.10 5.06 4.56
C VAL A 152 15.38 4.83 5.30
N PHE A 153 16.49 4.57 4.60
CA PHE A 153 17.80 4.67 5.24
C PHE A 153 18.56 5.91 4.78
N GLU A 154 19.29 6.50 5.73
CA GLU A 154 20.09 7.70 5.54
C GLU A 154 21.53 7.40 5.87
N GLY A 155 22.48 8.02 5.13
CA GLY A 155 23.92 7.93 5.42
C GLY A 155 24.72 7.02 4.49
N ILE A 156 25.99 6.80 4.83
CA ILE A 156 26.95 6.04 4.04
C ILE A 156 27.02 4.60 4.57
N ALA A 157 26.01 3.80 4.29
CA ALA A 157 26.01 2.38 4.65
C ALA A 157 26.81 1.57 3.63
N VAL A 158 27.58 0.57 4.09
CA VAL A 158 28.18 -0.44 3.19
C VAL A 158 27.10 -1.28 2.55
N LEU A 159 26.05 -1.61 3.35
CA LEU A 159 24.82 -2.28 2.89
C LEU A 159 23.60 -1.58 3.48
N GLY A 160 22.78 -1.00 2.61
CA GLY A 160 21.52 -0.37 2.97
C GLY A 160 20.33 -1.21 2.50
N LEU A 161 19.41 -1.52 3.40
CA LEU A 161 18.16 -2.23 3.11
C LEU A 161 16.98 -1.32 3.48
N GLY A 162 16.12 -1.01 2.53
CA GLY A 162 14.92 -0.21 2.74
C GLY A 162 13.68 -0.92 2.20
N PHE A 163 12.72 -1.22 3.06
CA PHE A 163 11.48 -1.90 2.71
C PHE A 163 10.28 -1.04 3.08
N GLY A 164 9.49 -0.65 2.07
CA GLY A 164 8.19 -0.04 2.29
C GLY A 164 7.19 -1.05 2.86
N GLY A 165 6.33 -0.61 3.75
CA GLY A 165 5.26 -1.42 4.31
C GLY A 165 4.15 -1.66 3.30
N ALA A 166 3.53 -2.83 3.33
CA ALA A 166 2.34 -3.10 2.52
C ALA A 166 1.15 -2.26 2.99
N ALA A 167 0.27 -1.92 2.08
CA ALA A 167 -0.96 -1.20 2.39
C ALA A 167 -2.09 -2.12 2.86
N GLY A 168 -3.09 -1.55 3.52
CA GLY A 168 -4.30 -2.23 3.90
C GLY A 168 -5.34 -2.29 2.78
N ALA A 169 -6.15 -3.33 2.79
CA ALA A 169 -7.27 -3.47 1.86
C ALA A 169 -8.41 -2.49 2.20
N GLY A 170 -9.21 -2.15 1.21
CA GLY A 170 -10.48 -1.45 1.42
C GLY A 170 -11.52 -2.34 2.10
N GLY A 171 -12.43 -1.73 2.84
CA GLY A 171 -13.54 -2.40 3.51
C GLY A 171 -14.67 -2.81 2.55
N ALA A 172 -15.41 -3.84 2.91
CA ALA A 172 -16.53 -4.32 2.11
C ALA A 172 -17.74 -3.36 2.18
N ALA A 173 -18.54 -3.29 1.09
CA ALA A 173 -19.81 -2.59 1.02
C ALA A 173 -20.98 -3.57 0.89
N THR A 174 -22.07 -3.34 1.64
CA THR A 174 -23.27 -4.17 1.62
C THR A 174 -24.52 -3.43 1.14
N GLY A 175 -24.46 -2.09 1.03
CA GLY A 175 -25.58 -1.27 0.61
C GLY A 175 -25.81 -1.30 -0.90
N ASP A 176 -27.08 -1.11 -1.29
CA ASP A 176 -27.45 -1.00 -2.71
C ASP A 176 -26.83 0.26 -3.32
N GLY A 177 -26.25 0.12 -4.49
CA GLY A 177 -25.54 1.20 -5.20
C GLY A 177 -24.26 1.69 -4.52
N ALA A 178 -23.83 1.05 -3.43
CA ALA A 178 -22.68 1.48 -2.65
C ALA A 178 -21.37 0.97 -3.24
N THR A 179 -20.25 1.58 -2.83
CA THR A 179 -18.91 1.25 -3.31
C THR A 179 -18.06 0.67 -2.19
N GLY A 180 -17.39 -0.42 -2.47
CA GLY A 180 -16.33 -0.96 -1.61
C GLY A 180 -15.22 0.07 -1.39
N GLY A 181 -14.57 0.02 -0.24
CA GLY A 181 -13.47 0.94 0.05
C GLY A 181 -12.29 0.75 -0.91
N ALA A 182 -11.58 1.82 -1.24
CA ALA A 182 -10.33 1.71 -1.99
C ALA A 182 -9.22 1.07 -1.13
N GLY A 183 -8.33 0.31 -1.76
CA GLY A 183 -7.08 -0.15 -1.12
C GLY A 183 -6.13 1.02 -0.86
N GLY A 184 -5.30 0.89 0.16
CA GLY A 184 -4.25 1.89 0.45
C GLY A 184 -3.05 1.77 -0.50
N PHE A 185 -2.20 2.80 -0.56
CA PHE A 185 -0.95 2.78 -1.32
C PHE A 185 0.17 2.11 -0.53
N GLY A 186 1.01 1.31 -1.20
CA GLY A 186 2.22 0.75 -0.61
C GLY A 186 3.23 1.83 -0.21
N GLY A 187 3.95 1.61 0.88
CA GLY A 187 5.01 2.52 1.32
C GLY A 187 6.25 2.45 0.44
N ALA A 188 7.04 3.52 0.40
CA ALA A 188 8.27 3.55 -0.37
C ALA A 188 9.44 2.86 0.34
N GLY A 189 10.31 2.20 -0.43
CA GLY A 189 11.67 1.86 0.00
C GLY A 189 12.62 2.91 -0.56
N ALA A 190 13.27 3.70 0.31
CA ALA A 190 14.09 4.81 -0.13
C ALA A 190 15.48 4.83 0.52
N SER A 191 16.45 5.42 -0.18
CA SER A 191 17.79 5.69 0.30
C SER A 191 18.13 7.16 0.08
N LEU A 192 18.56 7.82 1.14
CA LEU A 192 19.08 9.17 1.06
C LEU A 192 20.60 9.13 1.30
N ALA A 193 21.37 9.62 0.31
CA ALA A 193 22.81 9.84 0.42
C ALA A 193 23.73 8.59 0.54
N ASN A 194 23.37 7.42 0.04
CA ASN A 194 24.29 6.29 -0.01
C ASN A 194 25.15 6.32 -1.29
N PHE A 195 26.32 6.98 -1.22
CA PHE A 195 27.21 7.16 -2.37
C PHE A 195 28.29 6.08 -2.51
N LEU A 196 28.55 5.27 -1.48
CA LEU A 196 29.68 4.34 -1.46
C LEU A 196 29.29 2.88 -1.24
N GLY A 197 28.05 2.60 -0.85
CA GLY A 197 27.58 1.25 -0.52
C GLY A 197 26.57 0.69 -1.51
N PHE A 198 26.25 -0.58 -1.31
CA PHE A 198 25.21 -1.28 -2.06
C PHE A 198 23.85 -1.13 -1.37
N SER A 199 22.80 -0.87 -2.14
CA SER A 199 21.42 -0.72 -1.61
C SER A 199 20.47 -1.74 -2.21
N VAL A 200 19.62 -2.31 -1.38
CA VAL A 200 18.44 -3.07 -1.83
C VAL A 200 17.18 -2.41 -1.27
N LEU A 201 16.37 -1.91 -2.18
CA LEU A 201 15.15 -1.19 -1.85
C LEU A 201 13.93 -1.84 -2.47
N HIS A 202 12.90 -1.99 -1.69
CA HIS A 202 11.65 -2.60 -2.13
C HIS A 202 10.47 -1.72 -1.70
N GLY A 203 9.63 -1.32 -2.66
CA GLY A 203 8.35 -0.67 -2.40
C GLY A 203 7.33 -1.67 -1.85
N GLY A 204 6.51 -1.26 -0.90
CA GLY A 204 5.44 -2.07 -0.35
C GLY A 204 4.32 -2.32 -1.36
N ALA A 205 3.61 -3.42 -1.23
CA ALA A 205 2.46 -3.71 -2.08
C ALA A 205 1.29 -2.78 -1.77
N GLY A 206 0.52 -2.42 -2.80
CA GLY A 206 -0.78 -1.75 -2.67
C GLY A 206 -1.83 -2.68 -2.06
N GLY A 207 -2.81 -2.12 -1.40
CA GLY A 207 -3.93 -2.86 -0.82
C GLY A 207 -5.00 -3.19 -1.85
N ALA A 208 -5.66 -4.32 -1.71
CA ALA A 208 -6.80 -4.66 -2.57
C ALA A 208 -8.01 -3.74 -2.30
N GLY A 209 -8.81 -3.49 -3.32
CA GLY A 209 -10.11 -2.82 -3.16
C GLY A 209 -11.12 -3.69 -2.43
N GLY A 210 -12.03 -3.07 -1.72
CA GLY A 210 -13.12 -3.74 -1.01
C GLY A 210 -14.21 -4.27 -1.96
N THR A 211 -14.81 -5.39 -1.63
CA THR A 211 -15.92 -5.97 -2.41
C THR A 211 -17.25 -5.26 -2.12
N ALA A 212 -18.16 -5.21 -3.10
CA ALA A 212 -19.55 -4.79 -2.92
C ALA A 212 -20.50 -5.96 -3.15
N THR A 213 -21.44 -6.18 -2.21
CA THR A 213 -22.45 -7.25 -2.27
C THR A 213 -23.87 -6.73 -2.44
N GLY A 214 -24.10 -5.43 -2.27
CA GLY A 214 -25.41 -4.78 -2.50
C GLY A 214 -25.78 -4.75 -3.98
N THR A 215 -27.07 -4.62 -4.27
CA THR A 215 -27.62 -4.53 -5.62
C THR A 215 -27.06 -3.29 -6.33
N GLY A 216 -26.42 -3.47 -7.49
CA GLY A 216 -25.83 -2.36 -8.27
C GLY A 216 -24.62 -1.73 -7.59
N GLY A 217 -24.07 -2.35 -6.53
CA GLY A 217 -22.90 -1.85 -5.83
C GLY A 217 -21.60 -2.08 -6.62
N ASN A 218 -20.63 -1.16 -6.49
CA ASN A 218 -19.36 -1.21 -7.19
C ASN A 218 -18.24 -1.69 -6.27
N GLY A 219 -17.31 -2.47 -6.79
CA GLY A 219 -16.05 -2.81 -6.11
C GLY A 219 -15.17 -1.59 -5.91
N GLY A 220 -14.39 -1.56 -4.84
CA GLY A 220 -13.38 -0.51 -4.60
C GLY A 220 -12.16 -0.68 -5.49
N ALA A 221 -11.49 0.40 -5.85
CA ALA A 221 -10.23 0.33 -6.58
C ALA A 221 -9.10 -0.26 -5.72
N GLY A 222 -8.17 -0.98 -6.33
CA GLY A 222 -6.92 -1.39 -5.72
C GLY A 222 -5.98 -0.20 -5.52
N GLY A 223 -5.14 -0.25 -4.50
CA GLY A 223 -4.12 0.77 -4.25
C GLY A 223 -2.85 0.55 -5.07
N GLY A 224 -2.14 1.60 -5.40
CA GLY A 224 -0.87 1.51 -6.10
C GLY A 224 0.26 0.92 -5.25
N GLY A 225 1.22 0.28 -5.90
CA GLY A 225 2.44 -0.21 -5.27
C GLY A 225 3.39 0.91 -4.89
N GLY A 226 4.17 0.73 -3.84
CA GLY A 226 5.16 1.69 -3.38
C GLY A 226 6.38 1.79 -4.29
N LEU A 227 7.00 2.96 -4.30
CA LEU A 227 8.19 3.24 -5.08
C LEU A 227 9.44 2.64 -4.45
N SER A 228 10.48 2.36 -5.27
CA SER A 228 11.83 2.15 -4.77
C SER A 228 12.80 3.16 -5.41
N SER A 229 13.58 3.85 -4.57
CA SER A 229 14.48 4.91 -5.02
C SER A 229 15.87 4.81 -4.38
N PRO A 230 16.75 3.94 -4.88
CA PRO A 230 18.16 3.89 -4.52
C PRO A 230 18.95 5.00 -5.22
N VAL A 231 20.01 5.44 -4.58
CA VAL A 231 20.76 6.59 -5.03
C VAL A 231 21.76 6.24 -6.12
N ILE A 232 22.68 5.28 -5.96
CA ILE A 232 23.73 5.07 -6.95
C ILE A 232 23.92 3.60 -7.30
N LEU A 233 24.34 2.73 -6.39
CA LEU A 233 24.59 1.33 -6.70
C LEU A 233 23.63 0.44 -5.94
N GLY A 234 22.82 -0.34 -6.64
CA GLY A 234 21.89 -1.20 -5.93
C GLY A 234 20.80 -1.82 -6.78
N ILE A 235 19.86 -2.44 -6.07
CA ILE A 235 18.66 -3.05 -6.63
C ILE A 235 17.45 -2.28 -6.10
N GLY A 236 16.65 -1.77 -7.00
CA GLY A 236 15.34 -1.19 -6.72
C GLY A 236 14.23 -2.12 -7.20
N ILE A 237 13.25 -2.40 -6.36
CA ILE A 237 12.08 -3.21 -6.71
C ILE A 237 10.83 -2.42 -6.33
N GLY A 238 10.02 -2.07 -7.31
CA GLY A 238 8.70 -1.44 -7.08
C GLY A 238 7.71 -2.43 -6.46
N GLY A 239 6.83 -1.95 -5.62
CA GLY A 239 5.77 -2.76 -5.01
C GLY A 239 4.70 -3.15 -6.03
N ALA A 240 4.03 -4.28 -5.86
CA ALA A 240 2.89 -4.63 -6.70
C ALA A 240 1.68 -3.73 -6.40
N GLY A 241 0.88 -3.42 -7.40
CA GLY A 241 -0.44 -2.82 -7.23
C GLY A 241 -1.42 -3.81 -6.60
N GLY A 242 -2.41 -3.31 -5.87
CA GLY A 242 -3.48 -4.11 -5.30
C GLY A 242 -4.57 -4.44 -6.32
N ASP A 243 -5.22 -5.57 -6.17
CA ASP A 243 -6.34 -5.94 -7.02
C ASP A 243 -7.58 -5.07 -6.76
N GLY A 244 -8.38 -4.84 -7.78
CA GLY A 244 -9.68 -4.20 -7.65
C GLY A 244 -10.69 -5.11 -6.93
N GLY A 245 -11.60 -4.51 -6.16
CA GLY A 245 -12.66 -5.23 -5.47
C GLY A 245 -13.76 -5.73 -6.40
N GLY A 246 -14.35 -6.88 -6.09
CA GLY A 246 -15.45 -7.42 -6.89
C GLY A 246 -16.78 -6.71 -6.61
N ALA A 247 -17.66 -6.64 -7.62
CA ALA A 247 -19.06 -6.27 -7.52
C ALA A 247 -19.92 -7.54 -7.59
N LEU A 248 -20.29 -8.10 -6.45
CA LEU A 248 -20.93 -9.40 -6.33
C LEU A 248 -22.48 -9.31 -6.19
N GLY A 249 -23.04 -8.10 -6.24
CA GLY A 249 -24.47 -7.87 -6.18
C GLY A 249 -25.26 -8.37 -7.39
N VAL A 250 -26.58 -8.45 -7.26
CA VAL A 250 -27.48 -9.13 -8.22
C VAL A 250 -27.73 -8.33 -9.50
N LEU A 251 -27.49 -7.02 -9.55
CA LEU A 251 -27.75 -6.15 -10.73
C LEU A 251 -26.62 -5.14 -10.93
N GLY A 252 -25.89 -5.28 -12.06
CA GLY A 252 -25.26 -4.20 -12.79
C GLY A 252 -24.14 -3.38 -12.13
N GLY A 253 -23.53 -3.84 -11.04
CA GLY A 253 -22.39 -3.17 -10.43
C GLY A 253 -21.11 -3.30 -11.27
N MET A 254 -20.12 -2.43 -11.05
CA MET A 254 -18.81 -2.48 -11.71
C MET A 254 -17.76 -3.03 -10.74
N GLY A 255 -16.90 -3.92 -11.22
CA GLY A 255 -15.67 -4.28 -10.51
C GLY A 255 -14.75 -3.07 -10.38
N GLY A 256 -14.03 -2.96 -9.27
CA GLY A 256 -13.04 -1.91 -9.08
C GLY A 256 -11.81 -2.12 -9.98
N ASP A 257 -11.15 -1.06 -10.38
CA ASP A 257 -9.91 -1.15 -11.15
C ASP A 257 -8.76 -1.65 -10.28
N GLY A 258 -7.81 -2.38 -10.88
CA GLY A 258 -6.56 -2.75 -10.24
C GLY A 258 -5.65 -1.52 -10.05
N GLY A 259 -4.86 -1.52 -8.99
CA GLY A 259 -3.85 -0.49 -8.73
C GLY A 259 -2.61 -0.66 -9.60
N ASP A 260 -1.94 0.43 -9.93
CA ASP A 260 -0.69 0.39 -10.69
C ASP A 260 0.47 -0.18 -9.84
N GLY A 261 1.41 -0.84 -10.50
CA GLY A 261 2.67 -1.26 -9.89
C GLY A 261 3.58 -0.06 -9.60
N GLY A 262 4.36 -0.15 -8.53
CA GLY A 262 5.33 0.88 -8.14
C GLY A 262 6.51 0.95 -9.08
N GLU A 263 7.02 2.16 -9.31
CA GLU A 263 8.24 2.39 -10.07
C GLU A 263 9.48 1.95 -9.30
N ALA A 264 10.52 1.55 -10.03
CA ALA A 264 11.84 1.28 -9.49
C ALA A 264 12.89 2.18 -10.15
N VAL A 265 13.68 2.85 -9.32
CA VAL A 265 14.80 3.69 -9.79
C VAL A 265 16.10 3.18 -9.20
N ALA A 266 17.06 2.77 -10.03
CA ALA A 266 18.39 2.33 -9.57
C ALA A 266 19.43 2.57 -10.66
N VAL A 267 20.65 2.99 -10.32
CA VAL A 267 21.73 2.98 -11.31
C VAL A 267 22.13 1.54 -11.68
N GLY A 268 21.93 0.58 -10.79
CA GLY A 268 22.18 -0.86 -11.03
C GLY A 268 21.00 -1.57 -11.69
N ILE A 269 20.26 -2.35 -10.89
CA ILE A 269 19.12 -3.15 -11.33
C ILE A 269 17.84 -2.51 -10.84
N ALA A 270 16.91 -2.23 -11.75
CA ALA A 270 15.58 -1.74 -11.44
C ALA A 270 14.53 -2.76 -11.90
N VAL A 271 13.58 -3.08 -11.03
CA VAL A 271 12.46 -3.97 -11.32
C VAL A 271 11.16 -3.27 -10.98
N GLY A 272 10.37 -2.90 -11.97
CA GLY A 272 9.03 -2.33 -11.78
C GLY A 272 8.08 -3.32 -11.14
N GLY A 273 7.18 -2.85 -10.29
CA GLY A 273 6.13 -3.66 -9.66
C GLY A 273 5.06 -4.05 -10.67
N SER A 274 4.41 -5.20 -10.49
CA SER A 274 3.25 -5.58 -11.32
C SER A 274 2.02 -4.74 -10.99
N GLY A 275 1.19 -4.44 -11.98
CA GLY A 275 -0.16 -3.91 -11.75
C GLY A 275 -1.09 -4.97 -11.15
N GLY A 276 -2.07 -4.53 -10.39
CA GLY A 276 -3.12 -5.37 -9.82
C GLY A 276 -4.19 -5.75 -10.86
N ALA A 277 -4.85 -6.87 -10.67
CA ALA A 277 -5.98 -7.25 -11.53
C ALA A 277 -7.22 -6.40 -11.27
N GLY A 278 -8.05 -6.20 -12.29
CA GLY A 278 -9.37 -5.62 -12.14
C GLY A 278 -10.31 -6.54 -11.38
N GLY A 279 -11.23 -5.97 -10.63
CA GLY A 279 -12.25 -6.67 -9.86
C GLY A 279 -13.31 -7.33 -10.75
N THR A 280 -13.87 -8.45 -10.29
CA THR A 280 -14.92 -9.21 -11.00
C THR A 280 -16.30 -8.62 -10.77
N ALA A 281 -17.18 -8.68 -11.78
CA ALA A 281 -18.58 -8.30 -11.69
C ALA A 281 -19.47 -9.26 -12.48
N PRO A 282 -19.96 -10.36 -11.88
CA PRO A 282 -20.73 -11.38 -12.59
C PRO A 282 -21.97 -10.88 -13.32
N THR A 283 -22.58 -9.78 -12.85
CA THR A 283 -23.81 -9.19 -13.42
C THR A 283 -23.58 -7.79 -14.01
N GLY A 284 -22.36 -7.31 -14.07
CA GLY A 284 -21.98 -6.00 -14.58
C GLY A 284 -20.64 -6.00 -15.29
N ASN A 285 -19.99 -4.86 -15.38
CA ASN A 285 -18.67 -4.77 -16.00
C ASN A 285 -17.58 -5.06 -14.96
N GLY A 286 -16.58 -5.87 -15.33
CA GLY A 286 -15.35 -6.01 -14.54
C GLY A 286 -14.55 -4.70 -14.49
N GLY A 287 -13.61 -4.59 -13.57
CA GLY A 287 -12.67 -3.48 -13.51
C GLY A 287 -11.54 -3.62 -14.53
N ALA A 288 -10.88 -2.51 -14.87
CA ALA A 288 -9.64 -2.55 -15.65
C ALA A 288 -8.47 -3.10 -14.82
N GLY A 289 -7.48 -3.71 -15.49
CA GLY A 289 -6.21 -4.05 -14.84
C GLY A 289 -5.33 -2.81 -14.65
N GLY A 290 -4.58 -2.75 -13.56
CA GLY A 290 -3.59 -1.71 -13.29
C GLY A 290 -2.34 -1.84 -14.18
N ASN A 291 -1.64 -0.75 -14.42
CA ASN A 291 -0.41 -0.77 -15.20
C ASN A 291 0.76 -1.35 -14.40
N GLY A 292 1.72 -1.95 -15.09
CA GLY A 292 3.01 -2.31 -14.49
C GLY A 292 3.88 -1.08 -14.26
N GLY A 293 4.67 -1.09 -13.19
CA GLY A 293 5.60 -0.03 -12.84
C GLY A 293 6.80 0.04 -13.79
N GLU A 294 7.30 1.24 -14.02
CA GLU A 294 8.51 1.46 -14.81
C GLU A 294 9.78 1.04 -14.05
N ALA A 295 10.80 0.68 -14.81
CA ALA A 295 12.13 0.35 -14.28
C ALA A 295 13.18 1.30 -14.86
N LEU A 296 13.69 2.22 -14.02
CA LEU A 296 14.73 3.18 -14.39
C LEU A 296 16.09 2.70 -13.89
N GLY A 297 16.89 2.07 -14.76
CA GLY A 297 18.20 1.53 -14.40
C GLY A 297 19.06 1.09 -15.57
N LEU A 298 20.36 0.78 -15.31
CA LEU A 298 21.24 0.15 -16.30
C LEU A 298 20.68 -1.18 -16.77
N VAL A 299 20.17 -1.97 -15.81
CA VAL A 299 19.41 -3.19 -16.07
C VAL A 299 17.98 -2.93 -15.60
N GLY A 300 17.04 -2.92 -16.52
CA GLY A 300 15.63 -2.67 -16.25
C GLY A 300 14.76 -3.90 -16.52
N LEU A 301 13.85 -4.21 -15.61
CA LEU A 301 12.78 -5.17 -15.79
C LEU A 301 11.45 -4.44 -15.52
N GLY A 302 10.72 -4.09 -16.58
CA GLY A 302 9.41 -3.46 -16.45
C GLY A 302 8.40 -4.38 -15.76
N GLY A 303 7.53 -3.83 -14.92
CA GLY A 303 6.47 -4.59 -14.27
C GLY A 303 5.39 -5.02 -15.27
N ASN A 304 4.77 -6.18 -15.05
CA ASN A 304 3.65 -6.61 -15.89
C ASN A 304 2.38 -5.81 -15.56
N GLY A 305 1.57 -5.53 -16.57
CA GLY A 305 0.23 -5.02 -16.37
C GLY A 305 -0.71 -6.07 -15.79
N GLY A 306 -1.70 -5.63 -15.00
CA GLY A 306 -2.74 -6.49 -14.44
C GLY A 306 -3.78 -6.88 -15.48
N ASN A 307 -4.37 -8.06 -15.32
CA ASN A 307 -5.47 -8.49 -16.17
C ASN A 307 -6.76 -7.72 -15.86
N ALA A 308 -7.62 -7.57 -16.85
CA ALA A 308 -8.97 -7.09 -16.63
C ALA A 308 -9.79 -8.04 -15.74
N GLY A 309 -10.71 -7.48 -14.97
CA GLY A 309 -11.69 -8.25 -14.23
C GLY A 309 -12.78 -8.82 -15.12
N THR A 310 -13.32 -9.98 -14.76
CA THR A 310 -14.40 -10.64 -15.51
C THR A 310 -15.75 -9.95 -15.29
N GLY A 311 -16.55 -9.85 -16.32
CA GLY A 311 -17.88 -9.22 -16.31
C GLY A 311 -18.54 -9.31 -17.68
N PHE A 312 -19.69 -8.64 -17.90
CA PHE A 312 -20.38 -8.65 -19.21
C PHE A 312 -19.78 -7.68 -20.22
N GLY A 313 -19.16 -6.59 -19.76
CA GLY A 313 -18.59 -5.57 -20.64
C GLY A 313 -17.19 -5.90 -21.16
N ALA A 314 -16.75 -5.15 -22.15
CA ALA A 314 -15.39 -5.16 -22.63
C ALA A 314 -14.48 -4.42 -21.61
N ASN A 315 -13.61 -5.15 -20.94
CA ASN A 315 -12.73 -4.62 -19.90
C ASN A 315 -11.28 -4.69 -20.36
N THR A 316 -10.50 -3.64 -20.09
CA THR A 316 -9.11 -3.53 -20.58
C THR A 316 -8.09 -4.06 -19.59
N GLY A 317 -7.06 -4.76 -20.09
CA GLY A 317 -5.86 -5.07 -19.33
C GLY A 317 -4.95 -3.84 -19.14
N GLY A 318 -4.17 -3.83 -18.08
CA GLY A 318 -3.16 -2.80 -17.82
C GLY A 318 -1.94 -2.93 -18.72
N ASN A 319 -1.25 -1.82 -18.99
CA ASN A 319 -0.02 -1.84 -19.78
C ASN A 319 1.15 -2.40 -18.98
N GLY A 320 2.11 -3.02 -19.66
CA GLY A 320 3.41 -3.34 -19.09
C GLY A 320 4.29 -2.09 -18.90
N GLY A 321 5.13 -2.11 -17.88
CA GLY A 321 6.06 -1.01 -17.58
C GLY A 321 7.26 -0.98 -18.52
N ASP A 322 7.73 0.21 -18.82
CA ASP A 322 8.91 0.47 -19.65
C ASP A 322 10.21 0.28 -18.89
N THR A 323 11.33 0.15 -19.65
CA THR A 323 12.66 0.14 -19.10
C THR A 323 13.48 1.30 -19.63
N THR A 324 13.86 2.21 -18.75
CA THR A 324 14.57 3.44 -19.11
C THR A 324 15.76 3.69 -18.20
N ILE A 325 16.60 4.63 -18.58
CA ILE A 325 17.68 5.19 -17.77
C ILE A 325 17.74 6.71 -17.98
N VAL A 326 18.17 7.45 -16.99
CA VAL A 326 18.39 8.89 -17.13
C VAL A 326 19.83 9.14 -17.56
N VAL A 327 20.01 9.73 -18.74
CA VAL A 327 21.32 10.14 -19.29
C VAL A 327 21.27 11.65 -19.56
N ASN A 328 22.13 12.42 -18.91
CA ASN A 328 22.18 13.90 -19.03
C ASN A 328 20.81 14.57 -18.77
N GLY A 329 20.04 14.05 -17.82
CA GLY A 329 18.73 14.60 -17.47
C GLY A 329 17.59 14.23 -18.44
N MET A 330 17.84 13.37 -19.40
CA MET A 330 16.85 12.88 -20.36
C MET A 330 16.63 11.37 -20.20
N LEU A 331 15.37 10.92 -20.38
CA LEU A 331 15.06 9.49 -20.43
C LEU A 331 15.61 8.88 -21.72
N ALA A 332 16.33 7.78 -21.58
CA ALA A 332 16.85 6.95 -22.66
C ALA A 332 16.53 5.48 -22.38
N PRO A 333 16.52 4.57 -23.37
CA PRO A 333 16.37 3.15 -23.12
C PRO A 333 17.45 2.62 -22.17
N SER A 334 17.13 1.71 -21.25
CA SER A 334 18.11 1.00 -20.42
C SER A 334 19.15 0.29 -21.27
N VAL A 335 20.34 0.04 -20.72
CA VAL A 335 21.37 -0.72 -21.47
C VAL A 335 20.90 -2.14 -21.71
N LEU A 336 20.47 -2.85 -20.66
CA LEU A 336 19.82 -4.14 -20.74
C LEU A 336 18.41 -3.99 -20.15
N GLY A 337 17.35 -4.16 -20.96
CA GLY A 337 16.00 -3.91 -20.51
C GLY A 337 14.98 -4.86 -21.10
N TYR A 338 14.17 -5.44 -20.25
CA TYR A 338 13.03 -6.26 -20.67
C TYR A 338 11.73 -5.55 -20.24
N GLY A 339 10.96 -5.09 -21.22
CA GLY A 339 9.66 -4.47 -20.97
C GLY A 339 8.69 -5.44 -20.31
N GLY A 340 7.84 -4.94 -19.43
CA GLY A 340 6.79 -5.74 -18.80
C GLY A 340 5.71 -6.14 -19.80
N ASN A 341 5.08 -7.29 -19.62
CA ASN A 341 3.96 -7.72 -20.45
C ASN A 341 2.71 -6.90 -20.13
N GLY A 342 1.89 -6.64 -21.16
CA GLY A 342 0.54 -6.12 -20.96
C GLY A 342 -0.39 -7.18 -20.35
N GLY A 343 -1.35 -6.75 -19.55
CA GLY A 343 -2.41 -7.60 -18.99
C GLY A 343 -3.47 -7.92 -20.04
N ASN A 344 -4.15 -9.05 -19.87
CA ASN A 344 -5.22 -9.46 -20.80
C ASN A 344 -6.49 -8.64 -20.57
N GLY A 345 -7.17 -8.30 -21.69
CA GLY A 345 -8.54 -7.83 -21.68
C GLY A 345 -9.54 -8.98 -21.51
N VAL A 346 -10.81 -8.64 -21.38
CA VAL A 346 -11.92 -9.59 -21.24
C VAL A 346 -13.10 -9.16 -22.12
N ASN A 347 -13.79 -10.10 -22.73
CA ASN A 347 -15.01 -9.89 -23.56
C ASN A 347 -14.82 -8.89 -24.72
N GLY A 348 -13.66 -8.96 -25.39
CA GLY A 348 -13.34 -8.04 -26.47
C GLY A 348 -12.82 -6.68 -26.03
N GLY A 349 -12.54 -6.50 -24.75
CA GLY A 349 -11.74 -5.39 -24.24
C GLY A 349 -10.28 -5.52 -24.71
N ALA A 350 -9.62 -4.39 -24.92
CA ALA A 350 -8.22 -4.41 -25.36
C ALA A 350 -7.30 -5.02 -24.29
N GLY A 351 -6.38 -5.89 -24.69
CA GLY A 351 -5.23 -6.21 -23.86
C GLY A 351 -4.33 -4.98 -23.73
N GLY A 352 -3.63 -4.88 -22.61
CA GLY A 352 -2.64 -3.84 -22.40
C GLY A 352 -1.46 -3.98 -23.36
N THR A 353 -0.78 -2.88 -23.66
CA THR A 353 0.45 -2.90 -24.46
C THR A 353 1.62 -3.42 -23.64
N GLY A 354 2.53 -4.19 -24.27
CA GLY A 354 3.80 -4.51 -23.65
C GLY A 354 4.69 -3.27 -23.52
N GLY A 355 5.47 -3.21 -22.45
CA GLY A 355 6.42 -2.14 -22.20
C GLY A 355 7.63 -2.17 -23.13
N ASN A 356 8.29 -1.03 -23.28
CA ASN A 356 9.45 -0.88 -24.13
C ASN A 356 10.71 -1.54 -23.55
N ALA A 357 11.54 -2.08 -24.43
CA ALA A 357 12.83 -2.67 -24.08
C ALA A 357 13.93 -1.63 -23.91
N GLY A 358 15.04 -2.04 -23.27
CA GLY A 358 16.33 -1.35 -23.36
C GLY A 358 17.02 -1.56 -24.70
N VAL A 359 18.25 -1.05 -24.81
CA VAL A 359 19.09 -1.20 -26.02
C VAL A 359 19.35 -2.68 -26.34
N PHE A 360 19.65 -3.44 -25.30
CA PHE A 360 19.76 -4.91 -25.34
C PHE A 360 18.60 -5.49 -24.50
N GLY A 361 17.82 -6.36 -25.06
CA GLY A 361 16.68 -6.97 -24.38
C GLY A 361 15.51 -7.20 -25.33
N ALA A 362 14.33 -7.35 -24.77
CA ALA A 362 13.11 -7.55 -25.53
C ALA A 362 11.93 -6.73 -24.95
N PRO A 363 11.07 -6.17 -25.79
CA PRO A 363 9.83 -5.54 -25.33
C PRO A 363 8.90 -6.60 -24.73
N GLY A 364 8.02 -6.14 -23.84
CA GLY A 364 6.95 -6.96 -23.32
C GLY A 364 5.96 -7.38 -24.41
N GLN A 365 5.26 -8.46 -24.16
CA GLN A 365 4.17 -8.91 -25.04
C GLN A 365 2.92 -8.11 -24.73
N ASN A 366 2.12 -7.82 -25.78
CA ASN A 366 0.79 -7.26 -25.57
C ASN A 366 -0.13 -8.32 -24.94
N GLY A 367 -1.04 -7.88 -24.10
CA GLY A 367 -2.11 -8.73 -23.56
C GLY A 367 -3.09 -9.16 -24.67
N LEU A 368 -3.77 -10.24 -24.43
CA LEU A 368 -4.85 -10.74 -25.31
C LEU A 368 -6.12 -9.90 -25.09
N PRO A 369 -6.98 -9.71 -26.13
CA PRO A 369 -8.27 -9.04 -25.99
C PRO A 369 -9.33 -9.87 -25.28
#